data_9274e79ff749dccae43f03d4b8d5e183
#
_entry.id   9274e79ff749dccae43f03d4b8d5e183
#
_cell.length_a   1.000
_cell.length_b   1.000
_cell.length_c   1.000
_cell.angle_alpha   90.00
_cell.angle_beta   90.00
_cell.angle_gamma   90.00
#
_symmetry.space_group_name_H-M   'P 1'
#
loop_
_entity.id
_entity.type
_entity.pdbx_description
1 polymer ?
#
loop_
_entity_poly.entity_id
_entity_poly.type
_entity_poly.pdbx_seq_one_letter_code
_entity_poly.pdbx_strand_id
1 'polypeptide(L)'
;MNNEFNKGLFLAGFGSFWWGFFGVIYFKYITFIGHIELVVHRCLWTTFTLIITTFIFSKWDIFFSIIKSKKNLFYLFLSGFLIFVNWAVWIYAIATNKIIDASFGYFMMPILSVMLGYIFFKEKLNKMR
;
A
#
# COMPACT_ATOMS: atom_id res chain seq x y z
N MET A 1 -16.40 25.49 0.44
CA MET A 1 -15.16 24.87 0.96
C MET A 1 -15.43 23.77 1.97
N ASN A 2 -16.42 23.91 2.84
CA ASN A 2 -16.67 22.91 3.91
C ASN A 2 -17.23 21.55 3.43
N ASN A 3 -18.00 21.50 2.34
CA ASN A 3 -18.66 20.26 1.91
C ASN A 3 -17.68 19.24 1.30
N GLU A 4 -16.74 19.68 0.49
CA GLU A 4 -15.71 18.80 -0.10
C GLU A 4 -14.71 18.33 0.96
N PHE A 5 -14.35 19.17 1.90
CA PHE A 5 -13.49 18.81 3.03
C PHE A 5 -14.15 17.71 3.91
N ASN A 6 -15.43 17.93 4.28
CA ASN A 6 -16.18 16.97 5.08
C ASN A 6 -16.37 15.63 4.35
N LYS A 7 -16.63 15.66 3.05
CA LYS A 7 -16.72 14.47 2.19
C LYS A 7 -15.38 13.72 2.14
N GLY A 8 -14.27 14.45 1.97
CA GLY A 8 -12.92 13.87 1.99
C GLY A 8 -12.59 13.21 3.33
N LEU A 9 -12.92 13.89 4.44
CA LEU A 9 -12.71 13.37 5.78
C LEU A 9 -13.56 12.11 6.06
N PHE A 10 -14.81 12.11 5.64
CA PHE A 10 -15.70 10.95 5.75
C PHE A 10 -15.18 9.75 4.95
N LEU A 11 -14.78 9.97 3.70
CA LEU A 11 -14.25 8.90 2.84
C LEU A 11 -12.92 8.34 3.39
N ALA A 12 -12.03 9.18 3.90
CA ALA A 12 -10.80 8.75 4.52
C ALA A 12 -11.06 7.93 5.81
N GLY A 13 -11.98 8.41 6.67
CA GLY A 13 -12.36 7.71 7.88
C GLY A 13 -13.02 6.37 7.57
N PHE A 14 -13.95 6.32 6.62
CA PHE A 14 -14.59 5.10 6.17
C PHE A 14 -13.60 4.10 5.58
N GLY A 15 -12.68 4.54 4.72
CA GLY A 15 -11.65 3.70 4.15
C GLY A 15 -10.72 3.10 5.20
N SER A 16 -10.31 3.91 6.19
CA SER A 16 -9.48 3.46 7.30
C SER A 16 -10.20 2.47 8.21
N PHE A 17 -11.48 2.71 8.51
CA PHE A 17 -12.33 1.79 9.28
C PHE A 17 -12.51 0.46 8.52
N TRP A 18 -12.85 0.53 7.24
CA TRP A 18 -13.01 -0.65 6.38
C TRP A 18 -11.74 -1.51 6.38
N TRP A 19 -10.61 -0.88 6.14
CA TRP A 19 -9.32 -1.57 6.11
C TRP A 19 -8.93 -2.13 7.48
N GLY A 20 -9.05 -1.35 8.55
CA GLY A 20 -8.66 -1.77 9.90
C GLY A 20 -9.55 -2.88 10.47
N PHE A 21 -10.85 -2.84 10.20
CA PHE A 21 -11.79 -3.82 10.73
C PHE A 21 -11.88 -5.07 9.84
N PHE A 22 -12.28 -4.90 8.59
CA PHE A 22 -12.48 -6.05 7.69
C PHE A 22 -11.16 -6.66 7.23
N GLY A 23 -10.11 -5.86 7.03
CA GLY A 23 -8.81 -6.36 6.64
C GLY A 23 -8.21 -7.30 7.67
N VAL A 24 -8.25 -6.93 8.95
CA VAL A 24 -7.71 -7.77 10.04
C VAL A 24 -8.52 -9.05 10.20
N ILE A 25 -9.84 -8.96 10.17
CA ILE A 25 -10.73 -10.14 10.23
C ILE A 25 -10.43 -11.08 9.06
N TYR A 26 -10.39 -10.55 7.83
CA TYR A 26 -10.09 -11.32 6.64
C TYR A 26 -8.77 -12.07 6.75
N PHE A 27 -7.69 -11.40 7.12
CA PHE A 27 -6.38 -12.03 7.26
C PHE A 27 -6.33 -13.04 8.39
N LYS A 28 -7.05 -12.82 9.49
CA LYS A 28 -7.15 -13.78 10.59
C LYS A 28 -7.85 -15.08 10.18
N TYR A 29 -8.91 -14.98 9.37
CA TYR A 29 -9.63 -16.18 8.92
C TYR A 29 -8.88 -16.95 7.82
N ILE A 30 -7.99 -16.33 7.08
CA ILE A 30 -7.23 -16.96 5.99
C ILE A 30 -5.86 -17.50 6.46
N THR A 31 -5.59 -17.52 7.76
CA THR A 31 -4.33 -18.02 8.32
C THR A 31 -4.06 -19.50 8.07
N PHE A 32 -5.05 -20.29 7.61
CA PHE A 32 -4.86 -21.66 7.16
C PHE A 32 -4.05 -21.80 5.85
N ILE A 33 -3.95 -20.70 5.08
CA ILE A 33 -3.11 -20.61 3.89
C ILE A 33 -1.72 -20.10 4.31
N GLY A 34 -0.67 -20.66 3.73
CA GLY A 34 0.69 -20.18 3.98
C GLY A 34 0.84 -18.69 3.69
N HIS A 35 1.47 -17.96 4.60
CA HIS A 35 1.60 -16.48 4.50
C HIS A 35 2.26 -16.02 3.17
N ILE A 36 3.21 -16.79 2.63
CA ILE A 36 3.84 -16.49 1.34
C ILE A 36 2.85 -16.70 0.20
N GLU A 37 2.10 -17.80 0.23
CA GLU A 37 1.07 -18.11 -0.75
C GLU A 37 0.00 -17.00 -0.81
N LEU A 38 -0.41 -16.49 0.35
CA LEU A 38 -1.35 -15.38 0.44
C LEU A 38 -0.82 -14.11 -0.24
N VAL A 39 0.47 -13.78 -0.04
CA VAL A 39 1.10 -12.63 -0.72
C VAL A 39 1.14 -12.83 -2.24
N VAL A 40 1.50 -14.03 -2.69
CA VAL A 40 1.54 -14.37 -4.12
C VAL A 40 0.16 -14.25 -4.76
N HIS A 41 -0.86 -14.82 -4.15
CA HIS A 41 -2.24 -14.71 -4.64
C HIS A 41 -2.69 -13.24 -4.70
N ARG A 42 -2.37 -12.45 -3.71
CA ARG A 42 -2.67 -11.02 -3.72
C ARG A 42 -2.00 -10.31 -4.89
N CYS A 43 -0.73 -10.57 -5.16
CA CYS A 43 -0.02 -9.99 -6.30
C CYS A 43 -0.65 -10.41 -7.63
N LEU A 44 -1.02 -11.69 -7.78
CA LEU A 44 -1.66 -12.21 -8.98
C LEU A 44 -3.02 -11.54 -9.23
N TRP A 45 -3.90 -11.49 -8.23
CA TRP A 45 -5.21 -10.88 -8.37
C TRP A 45 -5.14 -9.37 -8.62
N THR A 46 -4.19 -8.67 -7.96
CA THR A 46 -3.97 -7.25 -8.23
C THR A 46 -3.49 -7.03 -9.66
N THR A 47 -2.55 -7.85 -10.14
CA THR A 47 -2.05 -7.76 -11.52
C THR A 47 -3.19 -8.02 -12.52
N PHE A 48 -4.00 -9.05 -12.29
CA PHE A 48 -5.16 -9.35 -13.13
C PHE A 48 -6.15 -8.19 -13.20
N THR A 49 -6.49 -7.61 -12.05
CA THR A 49 -7.38 -6.43 -11.96
C THR A 49 -6.80 -5.23 -12.69
N LEU A 50 -5.47 -4.98 -12.57
CA LEU A 50 -4.81 -3.88 -13.27
C LEU A 50 -4.78 -4.09 -14.79
N ILE A 51 -4.59 -5.32 -15.26
CA ILE A 51 -4.65 -5.65 -16.70
C ILE A 51 -6.06 -5.35 -17.24
N ILE A 52 -7.11 -5.81 -16.55
CA ILE A 52 -8.50 -5.54 -16.94
C ILE A 52 -8.78 -4.04 -16.95
N THR A 53 -8.36 -3.32 -15.91
CA THR A 53 -8.57 -1.86 -15.84
C THR A 53 -7.84 -1.14 -16.97
N THR A 54 -6.61 -1.53 -17.28
CA THR A 54 -5.83 -0.96 -18.38
C THR A 54 -6.52 -1.21 -19.73
N PHE A 55 -7.12 -2.40 -19.90
CA PHE A 55 -7.89 -2.74 -21.09
C PHE A 55 -9.16 -1.88 -21.21
N ILE A 56 -9.96 -1.78 -20.14
CA ILE A 56 -11.20 -0.99 -20.12
C ILE A 56 -10.93 0.48 -20.43
N PHE A 57 -9.88 1.07 -19.86
CA PHE A 57 -9.53 2.47 -20.07
C PHE A 57 -8.63 2.72 -21.29
N SER A 58 -8.31 1.70 -22.07
CA SER A 58 -7.47 1.78 -23.28
C SER A 58 -6.15 2.53 -23.05
N LYS A 59 -5.47 2.27 -21.92
CA LYS A 59 -4.24 2.95 -21.52
C LYS A 59 -2.95 2.19 -21.89
N TRP A 60 -3.03 1.32 -22.87
CA TRP A 60 -1.90 0.48 -23.29
C TRP A 60 -0.71 1.29 -23.81
N ASP A 61 -0.95 2.40 -24.50
CA ASP A 61 0.13 3.25 -25.03
C ASP A 61 0.99 3.82 -23.89
N ILE A 62 0.33 4.27 -22.81
CA ILE A 62 1.01 4.77 -21.62
C ILE A 62 1.81 3.64 -20.95
N PHE A 63 1.20 2.48 -20.80
CA PHE A 63 1.83 1.30 -20.21
C PHE A 63 3.10 0.92 -20.97
N PHE A 64 3.03 0.78 -22.30
CA PHE A 64 4.20 0.43 -23.10
C PHE A 64 5.26 1.53 -23.13
N SER A 65 4.88 2.81 -23.09
CA SER A 65 5.83 3.91 -23.02
C SER A 65 6.66 3.89 -21.72
N ILE A 66 6.04 3.50 -20.61
CA ILE A 66 6.71 3.38 -19.32
C ILE A 66 7.70 2.21 -19.32
N ILE A 67 7.29 1.04 -19.82
CA ILE A 67 8.13 -0.16 -19.85
C ILE A 67 9.33 -0.02 -20.80
N LYS A 68 9.19 0.71 -21.91
CA LYS A 68 10.30 0.96 -22.84
C LYS A 68 11.46 1.72 -22.19
N SER A 69 11.23 2.47 -21.14
CA SER A 69 12.27 3.19 -20.41
C SER A 69 12.92 2.28 -19.36
N LYS A 70 14.17 1.87 -19.58
CA LYS A 70 14.94 1.05 -18.64
C LYS A 70 15.02 1.67 -17.23
N LYS A 71 15.09 3.01 -17.15
CA LYS A 71 15.14 3.75 -15.91
C LYS A 71 13.81 3.61 -15.14
N ASN A 72 12.68 3.80 -15.82
CA ASN A 72 11.36 3.65 -15.21
C ASN A 72 11.11 2.21 -14.77
N LEU A 73 11.51 1.25 -15.61
CA LEU A 73 11.37 -0.17 -15.28
C LEU A 73 12.16 -0.55 -14.03
N PHE A 74 13.39 -0.03 -13.87
CA PHE A 74 14.18 -0.24 -12.66
C PHE A 74 13.50 0.32 -11.40
N TYR A 75 12.98 1.55 -11.46
CA TYR A 75 12.27 2.14 -10.32
C TYR A 75 10.96 1.42 -10.00
N LEU A 76 10.23 0.97 -11.02
CA LEU A 76 9.02 0.17 -10.83
C LEU A 76 9.34 -1.18 -10.17
N PHE A 77 10.39 -1.85 -10.63
CA PHE A 77 10.84 -3.10 -10.03
C PHE A 77 11.25 -2.90 -8.58
N LEU A 78 12.08 -1.88 -8.29
CA LEU A 78 12.54 -1.59 -6.95
C LEU A 78 11.37 -1.24 -6.00
N SER A 79 10.45 -0.38 -6.43
CA SER A 79 9.27 -0.03 -5.63
C SER A 79 8.35 -1.23 -5.42
N GLY A 80 8.11 -2.03 -6.45
CA GLY A 80 7.31 -3.25 -6.35
C GLY A 80 7.93 -4.27 -5.39
N PHE A 81 9.25 -4.45 -5.45
CA PHE A 81 9.97 -5.32 -4.54
C PHE A 81 9.87 -4.84 -3.08
N LEU A 82 10.05 -3.55 -2.83
CA LEU A 82 9.92 -2.98 -1.48
C LEU A 82 8.50 -3.12 -0.93
N ILE A 83 7.48 -2.91 -1.76
CA ILE A 83 6.08 -3.11 -1.38
C ILE A 83 5.81 -4.60 -1.09
N PHE A 84 6.33 -5.51 -1.91
CA PHE A 84 6.20 -6.94 -1.70
C PHE A 84 6.78 -7.36 -0.34
N VAL A 85 8.01 -6.93 -0.03
CA VAL A 85 8.66 -7.22 1.26
C VAL A 85 7.85 -6.65 2.42
N ASN A 86 7.39 -5.40 2.32
CA ASN A 86 6.54 -4.79 3.35
C ASN A 86 5.27 -5.63 3.62
N TRP A 87 4.59 -6.07 2.57
CA TRP A 87 3.39 -6.90 2.71
C TRP A 87 3.69 -8.29 3.25
N ALA A 88 4.79 -8.90 2.82
CA ALA A 88 5.20 -10.21 3.30
C ALA A 88 5.47 -10.19 4.81
N VAL A 89 6.18 -9.16 5.31
CA VAL A 89 6.44 -8.97 6.74
C VAL A 89 5.15 -8.76 7.52
N TRP A 90 4.24 -7.92 7.00
CA TRP A 90 2.97 -7.61 7.66
C TRP A 90 2.06 -8.84 7.75
N ILE A 91 1.89 -9.59 6.66
CA ILE A 91 1.08 -10.82 6.65
C ILE A 91 1.69 -11.87 7.57
N TYR A 92 3.02 -12.01 7.57
CA TYR A 92 3.73 -12.90 8.49
C TYR A 92 3.45 -12.53 9.96
N ALA A 93 3.49 -11.25 10.31
CA ALA A 93 3.22 -10.79 11.67
C ALA A 93 1.78 -11.12 12.10
N ILE A 94 0.79 -10.96 11.22
CA ILE A 94 -0.60 -11.36 11.50
C ILE A 94 -0.72 -12.87 11.65
N ALA A 95 -0.13 -13.65 10.74
CA ALA A 95 -0.18 -15.11 10.76
C ALA A 95 0.46 -15.70 12.01
N THR A 96 1.45 -15.02 12.58
CA THR A 96 2.13 -15.41 13.84
C THR A 96 1.53 -14.78 15.09
N ASN A 97 0.31 -14.22 15.02
CA ASN A 97 -0.38 -13.52 16.12
C ASN A 97 0.37 -12.30 16.70
N LYS A 98 1.28 -11.69 15.92
CA LYS A 98 2.02 -10.47 16.29
C LYS A 98 1.33 -9.21 15.75
N ILE A 99 0.01 -9.14 15.87
CA ILE A 99 -0.81 -8.03 15.32
C ILE A 99 -0.43 -6.70 15.97
N ILE A 100 -0.12 -6.71 17.28
CA ILE A 100 0.28 -5.50 18.01
C ILE A 100 1.59 -4.94 17.46
N ASP A 101 2.58 -5.79 17.20
CA ASP A 101 3.87 -5.39 16.64
C ASP A 101 3.70 -4.82 15.23
N ALA A 102 2.86 -5.45 14.40
CA ALA A 102 2.51 -4.96 13.07
C ALA A 102 1.82 -3.58 13.12
N SER A 103 0.89 -3.39 14.06
CA SER A 103 0.19 -2.12 14.26
C SER A 103 1.14 -1.01 14.71
N PHE A 104 2.08 -1.32 15.59
CA PHE A 104 3.11 -0.39 16.03
C PHE A 104 3.97 0.09 14.85
N GLY A 105 4.35 -0.81 13.94
CA GLY A 105 5.05 -0.45 12.71
C GLY A 105 4.29 0.56 11.85
N TYR A 106 2.97 0.42 11.74
CA TYR A 106 2.12 1.40 11.04
C TYR A 106 2.07 2.76 11.73
N PHE A 107 2.06 2.80 13.07
CA PHE A 107 2.13 4.06 13.81
C PHE A 107 3.47 4.79 13.64
N MET A 108 4.55 4.04 13.45
CA MET A 108 5.87 4.63 13.17
C MET A 108 6.00 5.21 11.76
N MET A 109 5.19 4.73 10.80
CA MET A 109 5.30 5.11 9.39
C MET A 109 5.11 6.62 9.14
N PRO A 110 4.12 7.33 9.71
CA PRO A 110 3.99 8.78 9.55
C PRO A 110 5.21 9.55 10.07
N ILE A 111 5.76 9.13 11.22
CA ILE A 111 6.94 9.76 11.82
C ILE A 111 8.16 9.59 10.92
N LEU A 112 8.40 8.37 10.44
CA LEU A 112 9.49 8.07 9.51
C LEU A 112 9.31 8.82 8.18
N SER A 113 8.08 8.91 7.66
CA SER A 113 7.78 9.64 6.43
C SER A 113 8.10 11.12 6.56
N VAL A 114 7.77 11.76 7.68
CA VAL A 114 8.10 13.17 7.95
C VAL A 114 9.62 13.34 8.08
N MET A 115 10.31 12.45 8.78
CA MET A 115 11.78 12.48 8.90
C MET A 115 12.46 12.33 7.53
N LEU A 116 12.02 11.38 6.72
CA LEU A 116 12.56 11.16 5.38
C LEU A 116 12.26 12.35 4.45
N GLY A 117 11.05 12.92 4.52
CA GLY A 117 10.67 14.13 3.80
C GLY A 117 11.58 15.31 4.13
N TYR A 118 11.87 15.51 5.43
CA TYR A 118 12.80 16.54 5.86
C TYR A 118 14.23 16.31 5.34
N ILE A 119 14.75 15.08 5.45
CA ILE A 119 16.13 14.73 5.09
C ILE A 119 16.34 14.76 3.56
N PHE A 120 15.45 14.10 2.80
CA PHE A 120 15.64 13.89 1.36
C PHE A 120 15.06 15.03 0.51
N PHE A 121 13.91 15.58 0.90
CA PHE A 121 13.23 16.63 0.13
C PHE A 121 13.44 18.03 0.70
N LYS A 122 14.17 18.14 1.84
CA LYS A 122 14.42 19.41 2.53
C LYS A 122 13.11 20.19 2.81
N GLU A 123 12.04 19.46 3.06
CA GLU A 123 10.74 20.07 3.38
C GLU A 123 10.84 20.83 4.70
N LYS A 124 10.42 22.11 4.68
CA LYS A 124 10.35 22.91 5.90
C LYS A 124 9.15 22.42 6.73
N LEU A 125 9.43 21.89 7.90
CA LEU A 125 8.38 21.51 8.85
C LEU A 125 7.66 22.80 9.31
N ASN A 126 6.40 22.94 8.94
CA ASN A 126 5.57 24.03 9.45
C ASN A 126 5.08 23.63 10.85
N LYS A 127 4.98 24.60 11.80
CA LYS A 127 4.57 24.36 13.20
C LYS A 127 3.19 23.70 13.38
N MET A 128 2.41 23.56 12.29
CA MET A 128 1.08 22.93 12.28
C MET A 128 1.04 21.54 11.61
N ARG A 129 2.17 20.96 11.28
CA ARG A 129 2.22 19.59 10.72
C ARG A 129 2.83 18.62 11.67
#